data_72fa6503ad7d8191bccef36119130da1
#
_entry.id   72fa6503ad7d8191bccef36119130da1
#
_cell.length_a   1.000
_cell.length_b   1.000
_cell.length_c   1.000
_cell.angle_alpha   90.00
_cell.angle_beta   90.00
_cell.angle_gamma   90.00
#
_symmetry.space_group_name_H-M   'P 1'
#
loop_
_entity.id
_entity.type
_entity.pdbx_description
1 polymer ?
#
loop_
_entity_poly.entity_id
_entity_poly.type
_entity_poly.pdbx_seq_one_letter_code
_entity_poly.pdbx_strand_id
1 'polypeptide(L)'
;MNALDKEEFRIKLEEINKLVQDKDYKGAMNIVDSIDWRRVKNVRTLCVVGEIYAANGRYEDSKEIFLLAYHKASIGKNILYRLIEISLRMDDINEAEEFFEEYKQVASNDSTQYILQYKIARAKNSSLNEQIRILEEYKEQEFTEKWSYELAALYYKAGEKQKILDLCNEIILWFSEGKYVM
;
A
#
# COMPACT_ATOMS: atom_id res chain seq x y z
N MET A 1 15.87 3.46 -30.12
CA MET A 1 14.89 4.55 -29.91
C MET A 1 15.45 5.79 -30.57
N ASN A 2 14.77 6.31 -31.60
CA ASN A 2 15.14 7.52 -32.35
C ASN A 2 15.05 8.75 -31.42
N ALA A 3 15.74 9.85 -31.78
CA ALA A 3 15.66 11.10 -31.01
C ALA A 3 14.23 11.67 -30.93
N LEU A 4 13.44 11.51 -32.01
CA LEU A 4 12.01 11.84 -32.05
C LEU A 4 11.20 11.01 -31.05
N ASP A 5 11.47 9.72 -30.91
CA ASP A 5 10.78 8.84 -29.96
C ASP A 5 11.08 9.20 -28.50
N LYS A 6 12.29 9.71 -28.23
CA LYS A 6 12.68 10.17 -26.87
C LYS A 6 11.96 11.45 -26.48
N GLU A 7 11.83 12.39 -27.41
CA GLU A 7 11.15 13.66 -27.14
C GLU A 7 9.64 13.46 -26.97
N GLU A 8 9.01 12.65 -27.80
CA GLU A 8 7.60 12.29 -27.65
C GLU A 8 7.34 11.60 -26.30
N PHE A 9 8.19 10.67 -25.91
CA PHE A 9 8.11 10.00 -24.62
C PHE A 9 8.23 10.98 -23.45
N ARG A 10 9.18 11.94 -23.52
CA ARG A 10 9.36 12.97 -22.52
C ARG A 10 8.11 13.84 -22.35
N ILE A 11 7.53 14.28 -23.46
CA ILE A 11 6.29 15.08 -23.45
C ILE A 11 5.15 14.31 -22.81
N LYS A 12 4.96 13.04 -23.19
CA LYS A 12 3.93 12.17 -22.58
C LYS A 12 4.11 12.01 -21.07
N LEU A 13 5.35 11.83 -20.60
CA LEU A 13 5.63 11.73 -19.16
C LEU A 13 5.32 13.04 -18.41
N GLU A 14 5.65 14.18 -18.98
CA GLU A 14 5.32 15.49 -18.39
C GLU A 14 3.80 15.66 -18.27
N GLU A 15 3.05 15.28 -19.29
CA GLU A 15 1.59 15.33 -19.28
C GLU A 15 0.98 14.36 -18.25
N ILE A 16 1.48 13.13 -18.17
CA ILE A 16 1.08 12.15 -17.14
C ILE A 16 1.31 12.74 -15.74
N ASN A 17 2.50 13.27 -15.47
CA ASN A 17 2.82 13.84 -14.16
C ASN A 17 1.90 15.01 -13.80
N LYS A 18 1.56 15.87 -14.76
CA LYS A 18 0.61 16.97 -14.55
C LYS A 18 -0.78 16.45 -14.20
N LEU A 19 -1.29 15.49 -14.96
CA LEU A 19 -2.60 14.89 -14.71
C LEU A 19 -2.65 14.19 -13.34
N VAL A 20 -1.58 13.53 -12.92
CA VAL A 20 -1.47 12.93 -11.59
C VAL A 20 -1.47 14.00 -10.48
N GLN A 21 -0.79 15.12 -10.67
CA GLN A 21 -0.84 16.24 -9.73
C GLN A 21 -2.26 16.82 -9.59
N ASP A 22 -2.98 16.89 -10.70
CA ASP A 22 -4.39 17.32 -10.76
C ASP A 22 -5.37 16.23 -10.30
N LYS A 23 -4.87 15.04 -9.91
CA LYS A 23 -5.64 13.84 -9.53
C LYS A 23 -6.55 13.30 -10.65
N ASP A 24 -6.28 13.66 -11.89
CA ASP A 24 -6.96 13.11 -13.06
C ASP A 24 -6.31 11.79 -13.51
N TYR A 25 -6.51 10.76 -12.72
CA TYR A 25 -5.98 9.42 -13.02
C TYR A 25 -6.62 8.78 -14.25
N LYS A 26 -7.86 9.15 -14.57
CA LYS A 26 -8.56 8.65 -15.77
C LYS A 26 -7.95 9.24 -17.04
N GLY A 27 -7.70 10.53 -17.06
CA GLY A 27 -6.99 11.19 -18.16
C GLY A 27 -5.57 10.64 -18.33
N ALA A 28 -4.84 10.48 -17.23
CA ALA A 28 -3.50 9.90 -17.24
C ALA A 28 -3.48 8.48 -17.82
N MET A 29 -4.47 7.64 -17.53
CA MET A 29 -4.55 6.26 -18.04
C MET A 29 -4.61 6.20 -19.57
N ASN A 30 -5.31 7.12 -20.22
CA ASN A 30 -5.38 7.16 -21.68
C ASN A 30 -4.00 7.33 -22.33
N ILE A 31 -3.12 8.12 -21.71
CA ILE A 31 -1.75 8.31 -22.17
C ILE A 31 -0.91 7.09 -21.82
N VAL A 32 -1.05 6.56 -20.62
CA VAL A 32 -0.34 5.38 -20.12
C VAL A 32 -0.57 4.17 -21.03
N ASP A 33 -1.80 3.93 -21.48
CA ASP A 33 -2.16 2.83 -22.38
C ASP A 33 -1.50 2.94 -23.77
N SER A 34 -1.00 4.11 -24.15
CA SER A 34 -0.31 4.34 -25.44
C SER A 34 1.20 4.01 -25.42
N ILE A 35 1.73 3.62 -24.26
CA ILE A 35 3.19 3.44 -24.05
C ILE A 35 3.53 1.99 -23.73
N ASP A 36 4.60 1.47 -24.33
CA ASP A 36 5.20 0.17 -23.96
C ASP A 36 6.18 0.35 -22.79
N TRP A 37 5.70 0.08 -21.58
CA TRP A 37 6.44 0.27 -20.33
C TRP A 37 7.57 -0.73 -20.11
N ARG A 38 7.62 -1.85 -20.83
CA ARG A 38 8.66 -2.89 -20.69
C ARG A 38 10.06 -2.35 -20.98
N ARG A 39 10.14 -1.30 -21.80
CA ARG A 39 11.39 -0.63 -22.18
C ARG A 39 11.83 0.46 -21.19
N VAL A 40 10.97 0.85 -20.30
CA VAL A 40 11.24 1.91 -19.32
C VAL A 40 12.07 1.33 -18.17
N LYS A 41 13.19 1.99 -17.86
CA LYS A 41 14.12 1.54 -16.80
C LYS A 41 13.90 2.28 -15.48
N ASN A 42 13.27 3.45 -15.50
CA ASN A 42 13.07 4.27 -14.32
C ASN A 42 12.00 3.65 -13.41
N VAL A 43 12.42 3.11 -12.27
CA VAL A 43 11.56 2.45 -11.29
C VAL A 43 10.49 3.38 -10.75
N ARG A 44 10.84 4.65 -10.47
CA ARG A 44 9.89 5.64 -9.96
C ARG A 44 8.76 5.91 -10.97
N THR A 45 9.11 6.05 -12.24
CA THR A 45 8.11 6.22 -13.33
C THR A 45 7.19 5.00 -13.40
N LEU A 46 7.74 3.79 -13.34
CA LEU A 46 6.93 2.56 -13.34
C LEU A 46 5.98 2.51 -12.13
N CYS A 47 6.44 2.89 -10.95
CA CYS A 47 5.57 2.95 -9.77
C CYS A 47 4.40 3.94 -9.96
N VAL A 48 4.65 5.12 -10.52
CA VAL A 48 3.58 6.08 -10.84
C VAL A 48 2.56 5.47 -11.80
N VAL A 49 3.01 4.78 -12.83
CA VAL A 49 2.13 4.09 -13.80
C VAL A 49 1.32 2.99 -13.12
N GLY A 50 1.94 2.20 -12.26
CA GLY A 50 1.24 1.20 -11.45
C GLY A 50 0.12 1.80 -10.60
N GLU A 51 0.36 2.96 -9.97
CA GLU A 51 -0.65 3.68 -9.20
C GLU A 51 -1.79 4.21 -10.08
N ILE A 52 -1.49 4.68 -11.29
CA ILE A 52 -2.53 5.13 -12.25
C ILE A 52 -3.46 3.99 -12.60
N TYR A 53 -2.94 2.81 -12.93
CA TYR A 53 -3.75 1.64 -13.20
C TYR A 53 -4.60 1.22 -11.98
N ALA A 54 -3.99 1.18 -10.79
CA ALA A 54 -4.70 0.84 -9.56
C ALA A 54 -5.84 1.82 -9.24
N ALA A 55 -5.61 3.14 -9.42
CA ALA A 55 -6.61 4.17 -9.21
C ALA A 55 -7.81 4.04 -10.15
N ASN A 56 -7.62 3.42 -11.32
CA ASN A 56 -8.67 3.13 -12.30
C ASN A 56 -9.27 1.72 -12.15
N GLY A 57 -8.90 0.98 -11.10
CA GLY A 57 -9.41 -0.37 -10.85
C GLY A 57 -8.83 -1.45 -11.77
N ARG A 58 -7.81 -1.10 -12.59
CA ARG A 58 -7.11 -2.05 -13.47
C ARG A 58 -5.97 -2.74 -12.71
N TYR A 59 -6.35 -3.60 -11.79
CA TYR A 59 -5.39 -4.21 -10.84
C TYR A 59 -4.42 -5.20 -11.50
N GLU A 60 -4.83 -5.94 -12.53
CA GLU A 60 -3.91 -6.81 -13.29
C GLU A 60 -2.80 -6.00 -13.95
N ASP A 61 -3.16 -4.94 -14.68
CA ASP A 61 -2.17 -4.07 -15.32
C ASP A 61 -1.26 -3.40 -14.29
N SER A 62 -1.82 -2.95 -13.17
CA SER A 62 -1.08 -2.39 -12.05
C SER A 62 -0.06 -3.40 -11.50
N LYS A 63 -0.47 -4.64 -11.29
CA LYS A 63 0.39 -5.72 -10.82
C LYS A 63 1.54 -5.99 -11.79
N GLU A 64 1.26 -6.10 -13.07
CA GLU A 64 2.31 -6.30 -14.09
C GLU A 64 3.36 -5.19 -14.08
N ILE A 65 2.93 -3.93 -13.96
CA ILE A 65 3.83 -2.79 -13.89
C ILE A 65 4.65 -2.78 -12.60
N PHE A 66 4.04 -3.09 -11.44
CA PHE A 66 4.79 -3.17 -10.19
C PHE A 66 5.77 -4.34 -10.17
N LEU A 67 5.44 -5.48 -10.77
CA LEU A 67 6.39 -6.59 -10.97
C LEU A 67 7.56 -6.16 -11.84
N LEU A 68 7.29 -5.46 -12.93
CA LEU A 68 8.34 -4.91 -13.79
C LEU A 68 9.25 -3.94 -13.02
N ALA A 69 8.68 -3.07 -12.18
CA ALA A 69 9.42 -2.17 -11.31
C ALA A 69 10.25 -2.93 -10.26
N TYR A 70 9.68 -3.96 -9.66
CA TYR A 70 10.35 -4.78 -8.66
C TYR A 70 11.60 -5.47 -9.20
N HIS A 71 11.53 -6.05 -10.39
CA HIS A 71 12.68 -6.69 -11.04
C HIS A 71 13.81 -5.70 -11.39
N LYS A 72 13.52 -4.40 -11.46
CA LYS A 72 14.50 -3.34 -11.77
C LYS A 72 14.96 -2.58 -10.54
N ALA A 73 14.31 -2.75 -9.41
CA ALA A 73 14.61 -2.05 -8.17
C ALA A 73 15.80 -2.69 -7.44
N SER A 74 16.66 -1.86 -6.83
CA SER A 74 17.71 -2.32 -5.93
C SER A 74 17.20 -2.71 -4.54
N ILE A 75 16.18 -2.00 -4.05
CA ILE A 75 15.46 -2.27 -2.80
C ILE A 75 13.96 -2.20 -3.12
N GLY A 76 13.26 -3.30 -2.92
CA GLY A 76 11.90 -3.48 -3.39
C GLY A 76 10.80 -3.43 -2.31
N LYS A 77 11.10 -3.08 -1.04
CA LYS A 77 10.11 -3.21 0.05
C LYS A 77 8.82 -2.43 -0.20
N ASN A 78 8.90 -1.20 -0.71
CA ASN A 78 7.72 -0.38 -0.99
C ASN A 78 6.90 -0.93 -2.16
N ILE A 79 7.57 -1.53 -3.14
CA ILE A 79 6.93 -2.17 -4.28
C ILE A 79 6.24 -3.46 -3.83
N LEU A 80 6.89 -4.27 -3.00
CA LEU A 80 6.28 -5.45 -2.38
C LEU A 80 5.04 -5.09 -1.56
N TYR A 81 5.10 -4.00 -0.78
CA TYR A 81 3.94 -3.50 -0.06
C TYR A 81 2.75 -3.25 -1.01
N ARG A 82 2.99 -2.59 -2.14
CA ARG A 82 1.93 -2.33 -3.13
C ARG A 82 1.44 -3.60 -3.82
N LEU A 83 2.33 -4.53 -4.15
CA LEU A 83 1.97 -5.83 -4.71
C LEU A 83 1.05 -6.61 -3.76
N ILE A 84 1.35 -6.62 -2.47
CA ILE A 84 0.48 -7.24 -1.46
C ILE A 84 -0.89 -6.57 -1.46
N GLU A 85 -0.97 -5.24 -1.42
CA GLU A 85 -2.25 -4.54 -1.42
C GLU A 85 -3.06 -4.81 -2.69
N ILE A 86 -2.42 -4.87 -3.86
CA ILE A 86 -3.08 -5.16 -5.13
C ILE A 86 -3.58 -6.61 -5.17
N SER A 87 -2.77 -7.57 -4.73
CA SER A 87 -3.20 -8.98 -4.64
C SER A 87 -4.42 -9.12 -3.72
N LEU A 88 -4.45 -8.42 -2.59
CA LEU A 88 -5.63 -8.39 -1.71
C LEU A 88 -6.85 -7.73 -2.36
N ARG A 89 -6.67 -6.71 -3.19
CA ARG A 89 -7.75 -6.08 -3.97
C ARG A 89 -8.32 -7.02 -5.03
N MET A 90 -7.49 -7.92 -5.54
CA MET A 90 -7.89 -8.96 -6.50
C MET A 90 -8.43 -10.22 -5.84
N ASP A 91 -8.53 -10.23 -4.51
CA ASP A 91 -8.93 -11.40 -3.70
C ASP A 91 -7.95 -12.60 -3.86
N ASP A 92 -6.72 -12.32 -4.28
CA ASP A 92 -5.66 -13.31 -4.38
C ASP A 92 -4.81 -13.31 -3.09
N ILE A 93 -5.36 -13.96 -2.07
CA ILE A 93 -4.72 -14.02 -0.75
C ILE A 93 -3.43 -14.83 -0.79
N ASN A 94 -3.37 -15.90 -1.59
CA ASN A 94 -2.17 -16.73 -1.69
C ASN A 94 -0.99 -15.95 -2.25
N GLU A 95 -1.20 -15.21 -3.32
CA GLU A 95 -0.17 -14.34 -3.90
C GLU A 95 0.25 -13.24 -2.92
N ALA A 96 -0.71 -12.65 -2.19
CA ALA A 96 -0.41 -11.67 -1.15
C ALA A 96 0.50 -12.25 -0.05
N GLU A 97 0.26 -13.50 0.37
CA GLU A 97 1.10 -14.21 1.33
C GLU A 97 2.50 -14.49 0.78
N GLU A 98 2.64 -14.86 -0.49
CA GLU A 98 3.95 -15.07 -1.13
C GLU A 98 4.77 -13.77 -1.15
N PHE A 99 4.20 -12.65 -1.57
CA PHE A 99 4.86 -11.34 -1.51
C PHE A 99 5.17 -10.91 -0.08
N PHE A 100 4.34 -11.27 0.89
CA PHE A 100 4.59 -10.96 2.29
C PHE A 100 5.81 -11.74 2.84
N GLU A 101 5.99 -13.01 2.45
CA GLU A 101 7.20 -13.76 2.80
C GLU A 101 8.45 -13.09 2.25
N GLU A 102 8.42 -12.61 1.00
CA GLU A 102 9.53 -11.83 0.44
C GLU A 102 9.75 -10.50 1.20
N TYR A 103 8.65 -9.81 1.56
CA TYR A 103 8.73 -8.56 2.34
C TYR A 103 9.45 -8.77 3.68
N LYS A 104 9.15 -9.84 4.40
CA LYS A 104 9.80 -10.16 5.66
C LYS A 104 11.31 -10.38 5.51
N GLN A 105 11.76 -10.89 4.38
CA GLN A 105 13.18 -11.09 4.11
C GLN A 105 13.92 -9.77 3.86
N VAL A 106 13.32 -8.85 3.10
CA VAL A 106 13.96 -7.58 2.74
C VAL A 106 13.79 -6.47 3.78
N ALA A 107 12.81 -6.62 4.68
CA ALA A 107 12.44 -5.63 5.69
C ALA A 107 12.17 -6.27 7.07
N SER A 108 13.07 -7.15 7.52
CA SER A 108 12.90 -7.99 8.72
C SER A 108 12.66 -7.22 10.02
N ASN A 109 13.17 -6.00 10.13
CA ASN A 109 13.03 -5.14 11.33
C ASN A 109 12.01 -4.00 11.14
N ASP A 110 11.22 -4.04 10.07
CA ASP A 110 10.23 -3.00 9.78
C ASP A 110 8.89 -3.32 10.45
N SER A 111 8.41 -2.42 11.32
CA SER A 111 7.11 -2.56 11.99
C SER A 111 5.93 -2.68 11.02
N THR A 112 6.08 -2.17 9.79
CA THR A 112 5.07 -2.28 8.72
C THR A 112 4.69 -3.74 8.40
N GLN A 113 5.55 -4.71 8.70
CA GLN A 113 5.22 -6.12 8.53
C GLN A 113 3.97 -6.54 9.32
N TYR A 114 3.76 -5.99 10.53
CA TYR A 114 2.55 -6.24 11.32
C TYR A 114 1.29 -5.69 10.65
N ILE A 115 1.42 -4.53 10.01
CA ILE A 115 0.31 -3.93 9.25
C ILE A 115 -0.08 -4.80 8.05
N LEU A 116 0.91 -5.29 7.31
CA LEU A 116 0.68 -6.21 6.19
C LEU A 116 0.07 -7.53 6.67
N GLN A 117 0.59 -8.09 7.76
CA GLN A 117 0.04 -9.29 8.38
C GLN A 117 -1.42 -9.09 8.81
N TYR A 118 -1.75 -7.94 9.40
CA TYR A 118 -3.12 -7.58 9.76
C TYR A 118 -4.03 -7.48 8.54
N LYS A 119 -3.60 -6.82 7.46
CA LYS A 119 -4.37 -6.72 6.22
C LYS A 119 -4.67 -8.10 5.62
N ILE A 120 -3.70 -9.00 5.62
CA ILE A 120 -3.87 -10.38 5.16
C ILE A 120 -4.82 -11.15 6.09
N ALA A 121 -4.63 -11.09 7.40
CA ALA A 121 -5.50 -11.74 8.38
C ALA A 121 -6.96 -11.27 8.24
N ARG A 122 -7.18 -9.98 8.05
CA ARG A 122 -8.50 -9.41 7.78
C ARG A 122 -9.12 -9.94 6.49
N ALA A 123 -8.36 -10.03 5.41
CA ALA A 123 -8.81 -10.58 4.13
C ALA A 123 -9.17 -12.07 4.23
N LYS A 124 -8.44 -12.82 5.06
CA LYS A 124 -8.70 -14.25 5.36
C LYS A 124 -9.90 -14.45 6.30
N ASN A 125 -10.51 -13.37 6.80
CA ASN A 125 -11.51 -13.43 7.87
C ASN A 125 -11.02 -14.19 9.12
N SER A 126 -9.75 -13.98 9.49
CA SER A 126 -9.19 -14.53 10.72
C SER A 126 -9.95 -14.03 11.94
N SER A 127 -9.87 -14.76 13.06
CA SER A 127 -10.57 -14.42 14.30
C SER A 127 -10.25 -13.00 14.79
N LEU A 128 -11.21 -12.36 15.49
CA LEU A 128 -10.97 -11.07 16.11
C LEU A 128 -9.77 -11.09 17.07
N ASN A 129 -9.61 -12.19 17.82
CA ASN A 129 -8.48 -12.33 18.73
C ASN A 129 -7.13 -12.32 18.01
N GLU A 130 -7.04 -12.96 16.85
CA GLU A 130 -5.81 -12.92 16.04
C GLU A 130 -5.55 -11.54 15.46
N GLN A 131 -6.56 -10.88 14.92
CA GLN A 131 -6.45 -9.52 14.39
C GLN A 131 -6.01 -8.53 15.49
N ILE A 132 -6.59 -8.64 16.69
CA ILE A 132 -6.23 -7.84 17.85
C ILE A 132 -4.76 -8.09 18.24
N ARG A 133 -4.35 -9.34 18.36
CA ARG A 133 -2.98 -9.71 18.70
C ARG A 133 -1.96 -9.06 17.76
N ILE A 134 -2.20 -9.11 16.46
CA ILE A 134 -1.29 -8.53 15.47
C ILE A 134 -1.15 -7.01 15.65
N LEU A 135 -2.25 -6.29 15.86
CA LEU A 135 -2.21 -4.84 16.09
C LEU A 135 -1.68 -4.46 17.46
N GLU A 136 -1.85 -5.30 18.48
CA GLU A 136 -1.20 -5.14 19.78
C GLU A 136 0.33 -5.26 19.64
N GLU A 137 0.82 -6.25 18.90
CA GLU A 137 2.26 -6.39 18.60
C GLU A 137 2.80 -5.17 17.80
N TYR A 138 2.04 -4.66 16.84
CA TYR A 138 2.40 -3.43 16.15
C TYR A 138 2.52 -2.23 17.12
N LYS A 139 1.54 -2.07 18.02
CA LYS A 139 1.53 -0.99 19.01
C LYS A 139 2.76 -0.98 19.92
N GLU A 140 3.30 -2.16 20.26
CA GLU A 140 4.53 -2.28 21.07
C GLU A 140 5.77 -1.76 20.31
N GLN A 141 5.75 -1.78 18.98
CA GLN A 141 6.84 -1.28 18.13
C GLN A 141 6.65 0.19 17.76
N GLU A 142 5.43 0.57 17.45
CA GLU A 142 5.11 1.89 16.92
C GLU A 142 3.68 2.31 17.30
N PHE A 143 3.54 3.42 17.98
CA PHE A 143 2.25 3.95 18.38
C PHE A 143 1.81 5.04 17.41
N THR A 144 0.89 4.71 16.49
CA THR A 144 0.37 5.64 15.50
C THR A 144 -1.14 5.82 15.63
N GLU A 145 -1.62 7.03 15.37
CA GLU A 145 -3.03 7.40 15.53
C GLU A 145 -3.95 6.48 14.71
N LYS A 146 -3.67 6.32 13.42
CA LYS A 146 -4.49 5.51 12.50
C LYS A 146 -4.70 4.07 13.00
N TRP A 147 -3.63 3.39 13.36
CA TRP A 147 -3.69 1.97 13.73
C TRP A 147 -4.19 1.77 15.16
N SER A 148 -4.03 2.77 16.03
CA SER A 148 -4.64 2.77 17.35
C SER A 148 -6.16 2.87 17.26
N TYR A 149 -6.69 3.66 16.35
CA TYR A 149 -8.14 3.67 16.06
C TYR A 149 -8.66 2.35 15.51
N GLU A 150 -7.91 1.72 14.62
CA GLU A 150 -8.28 0.39 14.09
C GLU A 150 -8.32 -0.65 15.23
N LEU A 151 -7.32 -0.64 16.12
CA LEU A 151 -7.28 -1.52 17.29
C LEU A 151 -8.46 -1.24 18.25
N ALA A 152 -8.79 0.02 18.51
CA ALA A 152 -9.95 0.38 19.31
C ALA A 152 -11.27 -0.16 18.71
N ALA A 153 -11.41 -0.08 17.38
CA ALA A 153 -12.57 -0.65 16.67
C ALA A 153 -12.65 -2.18 16.83
N LEU A 154 -11.52 -2.88 16.82
CA LEU A 154 -11.48 -4.33 17.07
C LEU A 154 -11.84 -4.66 18.52
N TYR A 155 -11.33 -3.92 19.49
CA TYR A 155 -11.72 -4.08 20.89
C TYR A 155 -13.22 -3.87 21.09
N TYR A 156 -13.80 -2.88 20.42
CA TYR A 156 -15.24 -2.64 20.47
C TYR A 156 -16.04 -3.85 19.95
N LYS A 157 -15.64 -4.39 18.80
CA LYS A 157 -16.27 -5.59 18.22
C LYS A 157 -16.13 -6.82 19.12
N ALA A 158 -15.03 -6.93 19.85
CA ALA A 158 -14.76 -8.01 20.78
C ALA A 158 -15.43 -7.81 22.17
N GLY A 159 -16.03 -6.64 22.43
CA GLY A 159 -16.65 -6.33 23.74
C GLY A 159 -15.65 -6.03 24.86
N GLU A 160 -14.41 -5.71 24.53
CA GLU A 160 -13.29 -5.42 25.47
C GLU A 160 -13.35 -3.98 26.01
N LYS A 161 -14.37 -3.69 26.82
CA LYS A 161 -14.68 -2.32 27.29
C LYS A 161 -13.51 -1.63 27.99
N GLN A 162 -12.80 -2.34 28.88
CA GLN A 162 -11.67 -1.75 29.60
C GLN A 162 -10.52 -1.40 28.68
N LYS A 163 -10.19 -2.29 27.74
CA LYS A 163 -9.12 -2.05 26.75
C LYS A 163 -9.43 -0.86 25.84
N ILE A 164 -10.72 -0.65 25.49
CA ILE A 164 -11.15 0.54 24.72
C ILE A 164 -10.85 1.82 25.53
N LEU A 165 -11.25 1.86 26.79
CA LEU A 165 -11.06 3.04 27.65
C LEU A 165 -9.58 3.35 27.83
N ASP A 166 -8.76 2.34 28.11
CA ASP A 166 -7.33 2.50 28.29
C ASP A 166 -6.67 3.04 27.01
N LEU A 167 -7.00 2.45 25.86
CA LEU A 167 -6.45 2.87 24.55
C LEU A 167 -6.93 4.28 24.16
N CYS A 168 -8.20 4.61 24.38
CA CYS A 168 -8.72 5.96 24.13
C CYS A 168 -7.99 7.02 24.97
N ASN A 169 -7.71 6.73 26.24
CA ASN A 169 -6.94 7.61 27.11
C ASN A 169 -5.50 7.79 26.58
N GLU A 170 -4.86 6.73 26.12
CA GLU A 170 -3.53 6.82 25.49
C GLU A 170 -3.58 7.67 24.21
N ILE A 171 -4.56 7.46 23.33
CA ILE A 171 -4.73 8.23 22.09
C ILE A 171 -4.89 9.73 22.39
N ILE A 172 -5.75 10.07 23.35
CA ILE A 172 -5.97 11.47 23.78
C ILE A 172 -4.66 12.08 24.32
N LEU A 173 -3.93 11.33 25.12
CA LEU A 173 -2.68 11.80 25.72
C LEU A 173 -1.58 12.06 24.66
N TRP A 174 -1.47 11.19 23.66
CA TRP A 174 -0.40 11.26 22.64
C TRP A 174 -0.77 12.11 21.42
N PHE A 175 -2.05 12.22 21.10
CA PHE A 175 -2.54 12.86 19.87
C PHE A 175 -3.61 13.93 20.15
N SER A 176 -3.43 14.71 21.23
CA SER A 176 -4.41 15.71 21.69
C SER A 176 -4.85 16.73 20.62
N GLU A 177 -4.05 16.92 19.57
CA GLU A 177 -4.36 17.78 18.42
C GLU A 177 -4.62 16.98 17.12
N GLY A 178 -4.78 15.67 17.22
CA GLY A 178 -4.91 14.79 16.08
C GLY A 178 -6.27 14.90 15.36
N LYS A 179 -6.28 14.47 14.12
CA LYS A 179 -7.45 14.49 13.21
C LYS A 179 -8.67 13.73 13.75
N TYR A 180 -8.48 12.83 14.69
CA TYR A 180 -9.49 11.90 15.19
C TYR A 180 -9.87 12.12 16.66
N VAL A 181 -9.42 13.18 17.29
CA VAL A 181 -9.65 13.49 18.72
C VAL A 181 -10.91 14.34 18.93
N MET A 182 -11.78 14.41 17.95
CA MET A 182 -13.09 15.09 18.15
C MET A 182 -14.16 14.17 18.70
#